data_4e25d97dfe66d09a3f9c91e5c482cf87
#
_entry.id   4e25d97dfe66d09a3f9c91e5c482cf87
#
_cell.length_a   1.000
_cell.length_b   1.000
_cell.length_c   1.000
_cell.angle_alpha   90.00
_cell.angle_beta   90.00
_cell.angle_gamma   90.00
#
_symmetry.space_group_name_H-M   'P 1'
#
loop_
_entity.id
_entity.type
_entity.pdbx_description
1 polymer ?
#
loop_
_entity_poly.entity_id
_entity_poly.type
_entity_poly.pdbx_seq_one_letter_code
_entity_poly.pdbx_strand_id
1 'polypeptide(L)'
;VRAWHGHKIESKLVKVIKGNFCIFTIKIDNWDNPSKDLIPSKYEMNENSGILYIPPGYANGAINTEANSQIMYFSSMNIEDSKKDDHRFESKFWDPWREYSPEIYE
;
A
#
# COMPACT_ATOMS: atom_id res chain seq x y z
N VAL A 1 7.98 -7.01 0.47
CA VAL A 1 7.12 -5.94 1.00
C VAL A 1 7.44 -4.63 0.28
N ARG A 2 6.42 -3.97 -0.19
CA ARG A 2 6.51 -2.64 -0.78
C ARG A 2 5.60 -1.70 0.01
N ALA A 3 6.19 -0.93 0.94
CA ALA A 3 5.47 -0.05 1.84
C ALA A 3 6.40 1.04 2.37
N TRP A 4 5.91 2.11 2.80
CA TRP A 4 4.57 2.69 2.66
C TRP A 4 4.66 3.86 1.70
N HIS A 5 3.71 3.96 0.80
CA HIS A 5 3.65 5.06 -0.16
C HIS A 5 2.40 5.88 0.14
N GLY A 6 2.58 7.13 0.50
CA GLY A 6 1.49 8.02 0.87
C GLY A 6 1.27 9.11 -0.17
N HIS A 7 0.01 9.46 -0.38
CA HIS A 7 -0.39 10.47 -1.36
C HIS A 7 -1.47 11.37 -0.79
N LYS A 8 -1.20 12.66 -0.78
CA LYS A 8 -2.16 13.66 -0.28
C LYS A 8 -3.24 13.99 -1.32
N ILE A 9 -2.91 13.94 -2.59
CA ILE A 9 -3.75 14.40 -3.70
C ILE A 9 -4.08 13.26 -4.65
N GLU A 10 -3.11 12.40 -4.92
CA GLU A 10 -3.24 11.29 -5.85
C GLU A 10 -4.16 10.19 -5.29
N SER A 11 -5.07 9.68 -6.12
CA SER A 11 -5.80 8.45 -5.83
C SER A 11 -5.28 7.33 -6.71
N LYS A 12 -5.49 6.09 -6.30
CA LYS A 12 -5.05 4.91 -7.04
C LYS A 12 -6.14 3.87 -7.15
N LEU A 13 -6.12 3.15 -8.29
CA LEU A 13 -6.87 1.91 -8.47
C LEU A 13 -5.87 0.78 -8.49
N VAL A 14 -6.17 -0.29 -7.77
CA VAL A 14 -5.28 -1.45 -7.64
C VAL A 14 -5.99 -2.70 -8.13
N LYS A 15 -5.32 -3.44 -9.01
CA LYS A 15 -5.82 -4.70 -9.57
C LYS A 15 -4.74 -5.77 -9.48
N VAL A 16 -5.06 -6.91 -8.90
CA VAL A 16 -4.18 -8.08 -8.95
C VAL A 16 -4.40 -8.80 -10.28
N ILE A 17 -3.34 -8.94 -11.04
CA ILE A 17 -3.37 -9.54 -12.38
C ILE A 17 -3.15 -11.05 -12.29
N LYS A 18 -2.29 -11.49 -11.35
CA LYS A 18 -1.94 -12.89 -11.16
C LYS A 18 -1.54 -13.12 -9.71
N GLY A 19 -1.92 -14.26 -9.17
CA GLY A 19 -1.51 -14.70 -7.84
C GLY A 19 -2.27 -14.02 -6.71
N ASN A 20 -1.59 -13.80 -5.59
CA ASN A 20 -2.20 -13.30 -4.37
C ASN A 20 -1.37 -12.21 -3.73
N PHE A 21 -2.06 -11.17 -3.28
CA PHE A 21 -1.48 -10.06 -2.52
C PHE A 21 -2.32 -9.78 -1.29
N CYS A 22 -1.65 -9.33 -0.24
CA CYS A 22 -2.32 -8.64 0.84
C CYS A 22 -1.96 -7.15 0.76
N ILE A 23 -2.97 -6.30 0.62
CA ILE A 23 -2.81 -4.85 0.49
C ILE A 23 -3.32 -4.20 1.76
N PHE A 24 -2.53 -3.26 2.28
CA PHE A 24 -2.89 -2.51 3.48
C PHE A 24 -2.98 -1.04 3.15
N THR A 25 -3.98 -0.37 3.71
CA THR A 25 -4.16 1.07 3.56
C THR A 25 -4.32 1.72 4.93
N ILE A 26 -3.80 2.95 5.06
CA ILE A 26 -3.89 3.73 6.29
C ILE A 26 -4.26 5.16 5.92
N LYS A 27 -5.31 5.68 6.52
CA LYS A 27 -5.61 7.10 6.44
C LYS A 27 -4.64 7.86 7.34
N ILE A 28 -3.86 8.75 6.77
CA ILE A 28 -2.84 9.49 7.51
C ILE A 28 -3.48 10.63 8.30
N ASP A 29 -3.17 10.69 9.58
CA ASP A 29 -3.68 11.73 10.49
C ASP A 29 -2.83 13.00 10.46
N ASN A 30 -1.52 12.85 10.41
CA ASN A 30 -0.58 13.97 10.35
C ASN A 30 0.61 13.57 9.48
N TRP A 31 0.80 14.25 8.37
CA TRP A 31 1.83 13.89 7.38
C TRP A 31 3.26 14.13 7.86
N ASP A 32 3.45 15.10 8.74
CA ASP A 32 4.80 15.40 9.28
C ASP A 32 5.17 14.48 10.44
N ASN A 33 4.18 13.97 11.16
CA ASN A 33 4.40 13.10 12.31
C ASN A 33 3.19 12.17 12.50
N PRO A 34 3.03 11.16 11.64
CA PRO A 34 1.87 10.28 11.74
C PRO A 34 1.90 9.43 13.01
N SER A 35 0.74 9.14 13.57
CA SER A 35 0.61 8.29 14.75
C SER A 35 1.01 6.85 14.42
N LYS A 36 1.83 6.26 15.26
CA LYS A 36 2.19 4.84 15.17
C LYS A 36 1.04 3.91 15.52
N ASP A 37 0.00 4.43 16.19
CA ASP A 37 -1.14 3.65 16.63
C ASP A 37 -2.23 3.51 15.55
N LEU A 38 -2.04 4.10 14.38
CA LEU A 38 -2.96 3.91 13.27
C LEU A 38 -2.99 2.44 12.87
N ILE A 39 -4.20 1.93 12.66
CA ILE A 39 -4.41 0.52 12.32
C ILE A 39 -4.69 0.39 10.82
N PRO A 40 -3.85 -0.34 10.09
CA PRO A 40 -4.08 -0.56 8.66
C PRO A 40 -5.35 -1.34 8.37
N SER A 41 -6.06 -0.94 7.33
CA SER A 41 -7.12 -1.77 6.75
C SER A 41 -6.48 -2.82 5.85
N LYS A 42 -6.99 -4.04 5.90
CA LYS A 42 -6.43 -5.19 5.21
C LYS A 42 -7.33 -5.63 4.07
N TYR A 43 -6.74 -5.87 2.90
CA TYR A 43 -7.44 -6.36 1.71
C TYR A 43 -6.67 -7.54 1.12
N GLU A 44 -7.21 -8.73 1.25
CA GLU A 44 -6.66 -9.93 0.60
C GLU A 44 -7.24 -10.02 -0.81
N MET A 45 -6.36 -9.98 -1.82
CA MET A 45 -6.79 -9.90 -3.21
C MET A 45 -6.08 -10.91 -4.09
N ASN A 46 -6.81 -11.42 -5.07
CA ASN A 46 -6.29 -12.29 -6.12
C ASN A 46 -6.83 -11.83 -7.48
N GLU A 47 -6.52 -12.59 -8.52
CA GLU A 47 -6.93 -12.24 -9.90
C GLU A 47 -8.44 -12.20 -10.11
N ASN A 48 -9.22 -12.82 -9.20
CA ASN A 48 -10.68 -12.80 -9.26
C ASN A 48 -11.30 -11.68 -8.42
N SER A 49 -10.48 -10.94 -7.67
CA SER A 49 -10.94 -9.80 -6.89
C SER A 49 -11.24 -8.62 -7.80
N GLY A 50 -12.14 -7.75 -7.36
CA GLY A 50 -12.42 -6.50 -8.04
C GLY A 50 -11.24 -5.52 -7.95
N ILE A 51 -11.53 -4.27 -8.20
CA ILE A 51 -10.54 -3.18 -8.15
C ILE A 51 -10.64 -2.49 -6.79
N LEU A 52 -9.49 -2.29 -6.14
CA LEU A 52 -9.43 -1.54 -4.90
C LEU A 52 -9.17 -0.07 -5.21
N TYR A 53 -10.03 0.81 -4.71
CA TYR A 53 -9.83 2.24 -4.79
C TYR A 53 -9.16 2.74 -3.52
N ILE A 54 -8.04 3.44 -3.68
CA ILE A 54 -7.32 4.09 -2.59
C ILE A 54 -7.47 5.60 -2.75
N PRO A 55 -8.26 6.26 -1.87
CA PRO A 55 -8.49 7.71 -1.99
C PRO A 55 -7.25 8.52 -1.65
N PRO A 56 -7.24 9.82 -2.01
CA PRO A 56 -6.24 10.74 -1.49
C PRO A 56 -6.23 10.77 0.05
N GLY A 57 -5.08 11.05 0.62
CA GLY A 57 -4.93 11.12 2.07
C GLY A 57 -4.54 9.80 2.72
N TYR A 58 -4.27 8.76 1.93
CA TYR A 58 -3.90 7.43 2.42
C TYR A 58 -2.46 7.08 2.06
N ALA A 59 -1.85 6.27 2.92
CA ALA A 59 -0.67 5.49 2.57
C ALA A 59 -1.08 4.06 2.29
N ASN A 60 -0.35 3.39 1.42
CA ASN A 60 -0.62 2.00 1.09
C ASN A 60 0.66 1.19 1.02
N GLY A 61 0.50 -0.12 1.17
CA GLY A 61 1.58 -1.07 1.00
C GLY A 61 1.03 -2.43 0.62
N ALA A 62 1.90 -3.28 0.11
CA ALA A 62 1.50 -4.59 -0.36
C ALA A 62 2.58 -5.64 -0.11
N ILE A 63 2.14 -6.86 0.14
CA ILE A 63 3.00 -8.03 0.17
C ILE A 63 2.37 -9.13 -0.68
N ASN A 64 3.18 -9.75 -1.54
CA ASN A 64 2.72 -10.92 -2.27
C ASN A 64 2.79 -12.15 -1.34
N THR A 65 1.71 -12.92 -1.33
CA THR A 65 1.61 -14.15 -0.52
C THR A 65 1.78 -15.40 -1.37
N GLU A 66 2.02 -15.23 -2.66
CA GLU A 66 2.30 -16.30 -3.61
C GLU A 66 3.42 -15.85 -4.54
N ALA A 67 4.33 -16.77 -4.87
CA ALA A 67 5.44 -16.46 -5.78
C ALA A 67 4.92 -16.07 -7.17
N ASN A 68 5.67 -15.19 -7.85
CA ASN A 68 5.37 -14.74 -9.21
C ASN A 68 4.04 -14.01 -9.36
N SER A 69 3.54 -13.43 -8.27
CA SER A 69 2.32 -12.62 -8.29
C SER A 69 2.58 -11.28 -8.96
N GLN A 70 1.55 -10.77 -9.65
CA GLN A 70 1.62 -9.51 -10.39
C GLN A 70 0.48 -8.59 -9.98
N ILE A 71 0.81 -7.33 -9.75
CA ILE A 71 -0.15 -6.30 -9.34
C ILE A 71 0.01 -5.08 -10.25
N MET A 72 -1.10 -4.41 -10.51
CA MET A 72 -1.12 -3.21 -11.35
C MET A 72 -1.76 -2.06 -10.61
N TYR A 73 -1.12 -0.90 -10.68
CA TYR A 73 -1.62 0.34 -10.09
C TYR A 73 -1.94 1.33 -11.19
N PHE A 74 -3.10 1.96 -11.08
CA PHE A 74 -3.50 3.08 -11.94
C PHE A 74 -3.55 4.34 -11.09
N SER A 75 -2.87 5.38 -11.55
CA SER A 75 -2.82 6.66 -10.84
C SER A 75 -3.78 7.66 -11.46
N SER A 76 -4.37 8.52 -10.63
CA SER A 76 -5.16 9.68 -11.10
C SER A 76 -4.28 10.81 -11.62
N MET A 77 -2.96 10.73 -11.45
CA MET A 77 -2.00 11.77 -11.80
C MET A 77 -0.99 11.26 -12.83
N ASN A 78 -0.43 12.18 -13.62
CA ASN A 78 0.70 11.84 -14.49
C ASN A 78 1.97 11.62 -13.65
N ILE A 79 3.02 11.10 -14.28
CA ILE A 79 4.27 10.74 -13.57
C ILE A 79 4.92 11.95 -12.89
N GLU A 80 4.93 13.11 -13.55
CA GLU A 80 5.55 14.32 -12.99
C GLU A 80 4.84 14.79 -11.71
N ASP A 81 3.51 14.87 -11.77
CA ASP A 81 2.72 15.32 -10.63
C ASP A 81 2.73 14.28 -9.51
N SER A 82 2.72 13.01 -9.86
CA SER A 82 2.80 11.91 -8.91
C SER A 82 4.10 11.95 -8.08
N LYS A 83 5.22 12.29 -8.70
CA LYS A 83 6.50 12.42 -7.99
C LYS A 83 6.49 13.52 -6.93
N LYS A 84 5.69 14.56 -7.10
CA LYS A 84 5.57 15.66 -6.14
C LYS A 84 4.67 15.31 -4.96
N ASP A 85 3.91 14.23 -5.08
CA ASP A 85 2.95 13.78 -4.07
C ASP A 85 3.34 12.39 -3.53
N ASP A 86 4.62 12.07 -3.52
CA ASP A 86 5.16 10.79 -3.07
C ASP A 86 5.76 10.96 -1.67
N HIS A 87 5.01 10.57 -0.65
CA HIS A 87 5.41 10.62 0.74
C HIS A 87 5.65 9.22 1.25
N ARG A 88 6.88 8.94 1.68
CA ARG A 88 7.25 7.59 2.07
C ARG A 88 7.48 7.45 3.55
N PHE A 89 7.02 6.33 4.10
CA PHE A 89 7.28 5.92 5.48
C PHE A 89 7.93 4.56 5.46
N GLU A 90 8.73 4.27 6.46
CA GLU A 90 9.41 2.97 6.56
C GLU A 90 8.39 1.83 6.71
N SER A 91 8.67 0.69 6.10
CA SER A 91 7.77 -0.47 6.12
C SER A 91 7.44 -0.93 7.54
N LYS A 92 8.37 -0.79 8.48
CA LYS A 92 8.19 -1.18 9.88
C LYS A 92 7.47 -0.14 10.73
N PHE A 93 7.19 1.03 10.19
CA PHE A 93 6.52 2.09 10.95
C PHE A 93 5.13 1.64 11.41
N TRP A 94 4.36 1.04 10.50
CA TRP A 94 3.19 0.23 10.79
C TRP A 94 3.51 -1.15 10.24
N ASP A 95 3.50 -2.19 11.06
CA ASP A 95 4.12 -3.46 10.70
C ASP A 95 3.15 -4.65 10.66
N PRO A 96 2.17 -4.63 9.73
CA PRO A 96 1.31 -5.79 9.51
C PRO A 96 2.04 -6.91 8.77
N TRP A 97 3.20 -6.63 8.20
CA TRP A 97 3.99 -7.55 7.39
C TRP A 97 4.59 -8.68 8.19
N ARG A 98 4.83 -8.46 9.47
CA ARG A 98 5.51 -9.38 10.36
C ARG A 98 4.83 -10.74 10.42
N GLU A 99 3.52 -10.77 10.31
CA GLU A 99 2.76 -12.03 10.33
C GLU A 99 2.99 -12.87 9.06
N TYR A 100 3.41 -12.23 7.95
CA TYR A 100 3.65 -12.90 6.66
C TYR A 100 5.11 -13.23 6.41
N SER A 101 6.02 -12.42 6.92
CA SER A 101 7.45 -12.54 6.63
C SER A 101 8.29 -12.18 7.86
N PRO A 102 8.16 -12.92 8.97
CA PRO A 102 8.86 -12.58 10.20
C PRO A 102 10.38 -12.61 10.05
N GLU A 103 10.92 -13.47 9.22
CA GLU A 103 12.36 -13.61 9.00
C GLU A 103 13.02 -12.38 8.36
N ILE A 104 12.27 -11.53 7.72
CA ILE A 104 12.80 -10.29 7.13
C ILE A 104 13.25 -9.32 8.22
N TYR A 105 12.69 -9.44 9.40
CA TYR A 105 12.91 -8.51 10.52
C TYR A 105 13.93 -9.02 11.53
N GLU A 106 14.51 -10.14 11.26
CA GLU A 106 15.53 -10.79 12.10
C GLU A 106 16.93 -10.76 11.41
#